data_4ab80f80eba9c834d1c111143ae105a6
#
_entry.id   4ab80f80eba9c834d1c111143ae105a6
#
_cell.length_a   1.000
_cell.length_b   1.000
_cell.length_c   1.000
_cell.angle_alpha   90.00
_cell.angle_beta   90.00
_cell.angle_gamma   90.00
#
_symmetry.space_group_name_H-M   'P 1'
#
loop_
_entity.id
_entity.type
_entity.pdbx_description
1 polymer ?
#
loop_
_entity_poly.entity_id
_entity_poly.type
_entity_poly.pdbx_seq_one_letter_code
_entity_poly.pdbx_strand_id
1 'polypeptide(L)'
;MSGKVLLLVGGGHAHVAVLADWIRRGPPGAGVRTVLLTPERHLRYSGMVPGWLAGQHAQGEGLVDLAALAARAGVDWVQGRCIALDPVGRSVTTDSGAILSFDCASLDSGGVGQGAALLGNDPRLLDVRPIEGFVKRIAAMPPPRRVVVAGGGAGGVELAFALRNLAGADPRPEVTLATGAAGLLPGFAEAVRSQVATALVRQGIALHLADARLESGRMMTGASTLEPADLIIAALGSAAPDWVRESGLAVDDTGFALVDEHHRSVSHGHIFAAGDVSARADRPLVHSGVHAVFAGPVLAANLRSVLADEAPRATYHPRRHSLYLINTGDGRAIASYGRLSAEGALVLALKHWIDKRWIRQYAKLAGTA
;
A
#
# COMPACT_ATOMS: atom_id res chain seq x y z
N MET A 1 35.65 15.84 7.37
CA MET A 1 35.14 14.83 6.43
C MET A 1 33.62 15.01 6.37
N SER A 2 33.07 15.22 5.19
CA SER A 2 31.62 15.31 4.98
C SER A 2 31.01 13.96 5.37
N GLY A 3 30.05 13.95 6.29
CA GLY A 3 29.37 12.72 6.71
C GLY A 3 28.56 12.11 5.56
N LYS A 4 28.33 10.79 5.59
CA LYS A 4 27.48 10.09 4.60
C LYS A 4 26.03 10.56 4.72
N VAL A 5 25.35 10.67 3.58
CA VAL A 5 23.93 11.01 3.50
C VAL A 5 23.12 9.76 3.08
N LEU A 6 22.17 9.35 3.92
CA LEU A 6 21.16 8.38 3.55
C LEU A 6 19.86 9.11 3.24
N LEU A 7 19.29 8.86 2.06
CA LEU A 7 17.99 9.39 1.66
C LEU A 7 16.93 8.27 1.68
N LEU A 8 15.93 8.42 2.52
CA LEU A 8 14.73 7.58 2.55
C LEU A 8 13.65 8.22 1.68
N VAL A 9 13.35 7.63 0.53
CA VAL A 9 12.37 8.14 -0.43
C VAL A 9 11.03 7.45 -0.23
N GLY A 10 10.06 8.16 0.29
CA GLY A 10 8.74 7.64 0.65
C GLY A 10 8.62 7.27 2.11
N GLY A 11 7.40 7.38 2.63
CA GLY A 11 7.04 7.08 4.03
C GLY A 11 6.29 5.77 4.17
N GLY A 12 6.67 4.72 3.44
CA GLY A 12 6.00 3.43 3.45
C GLY A 12 6.26 2.62 4.73
N HIS A 13 5.66 1.43 4.78
CA HIS A 13 5.70 0.56 5.97
C HIS A 13 7.12 0.08 6.30
N ALA A 14 7.99 -0.10 5.30
CA ALA A 14 9.37 -0.53 5.53
C ALA A 14 10.20 0.61 6.14
N HIS A 15 10.04 1.85 5.69
CA HIS A 15 10.73 3.00 6.27
C HIS A 15 10.27 3.33 7.68
N VAL A 16 9.00 3.12 8.01
CA VAL A 16 8.52 3.22 9.41
C VAL A 16 9.28 2.25 10.33
N ALA A 17 9.58 1.04 9.86
CA ALA A 17 10.38 0.09 10.63
C ALA A 17 11.86 0.51 10.73
N VAL A 18 12.41 1.15 9.69
CA VAL A 18 13.76 1.76 9.72
C VAL A 18 13.83 2.86 10.78
N LEU A 19 12.88 3.80 10.78
CA LEU A 19 12.80 4.86 11.80
C LEU A 19 12.66 4.28 13.22
N ALA A 20 11.82 3.25 13.38
CA ALA A 20 11.65 2.56 14.66
C ALA A 20 12.93 1.85 15.14
N ASP A 21 13.71 1.26 14.23
CA ASP A 21 15.01 0.67 14.57
C ASP A 21 15.97 1.75 15.08
N TRP A 22 16.00 2.91 14.44
CA TRP A 22 16.90 3.98 14.85
C TRP A 22 16.49 4.68 16.14
N ILE A 23 15.19 4.77 16.43
CA ILE A 23 14.72 5.22 17.76
C ILE A 23 15.19 4.26 18.85
N ARG A 24 15.13 2.93 18.60
CA ARG A 24 15.47 1.91 19.60
C ARG A 24 16.96 1.68 19.79
N ARG A 25 17.74 1.79 18.71
CA ARG A 25 19.15 1.37 18.66
C ARG A 25 20.12 2.51 18.41
N GLY A 26 19.60 3.74 18.25
CA GLY A 26 20.38 4.90 17.84
C GLY A 26 20.59 4.97 16.32
N PRO A 27 21.17 6.08 15.81
CA PRO A 27 21.44 6.30 14.39
C PRO A 27 22.34 5.20 13.79
N PRO A 28 22.35 5.02 12.45
CA PRO A 28 23.05 3.90 11.80
C PRO A 28 24.58 4.00 11.84
N GLY A 29 25.15 5.14 12.22
CA GLY A 29 26.59 5.34 12.35
C GLY A 29 26.93 6.78 12.72
N ALA A 30 28.12 7.00 13.29
CA ALA A 30 28.61 8.34 13.57
C ALA A 30 28.83 9.12 12.26
N GLY A 31 28.33 10.35 12.19
CA GLY A 31 28.47 11.21 11.01
C GLY A 31 27.55 10.85 9.82
N VAL A 32 26.59 9.92 9.99
CA VAL A 32 25.56 9.67 9.00
C VAL A 32 24.40 10.63 9.20
N ARG A 33 24.14 11.46 8.20
CA ARG A 33 22.94 12.27 8.11
C ARG A 33 21.86 11.48 7.39
N THR A 34 20.64 11.44 7.93
CA THR A 34 19.51 10.80 7.25
C THR A 34 18.41 11.80 6.97
N VAL A 35 17.84 11.68 5.79
CA VAL A 35 16.73 12.51 5.31
C VAL A 35 15.56 11.58 4.92
N LEU A 36 14.37 11.88 5.39
CA LEU A 36 13.12 11.26 4.95
C LEU A 36 12.37 12.24 4.03
N LEU A 37 12.26 11.88 2.76
CA LEU A 37 11.47 12.61 1.76
C LEU A 37 10.11 11.93 1.61
N THR A 38 9.02 12.62 1.95
CA THR A 38 7.65 12.10 1.77
C THR A 38 6.64 13.23 1.59
N PRO A 39 5.64 13.08 0.70
CA PRO A 39 4.65 14.13 0.46
C PRO A 39 3.70 14.34 1.64
N GLU A 40 3.44 13.29 2.43
CA GLU A 40 2.48 13.33 3.53
C GLU A 40 3.20 13.23 4.88
N ARG A 41 2.71 14.02 5.84
CA ARG A 41 3.16 13.95 7.23
C ARG A 41 2.84 12.62 7.90
N HIS A 42 1.74 11.99 7.48
CA HIS A 42 1.26 10.76 8.10
C HIS A 42 1.26 9.62 7.09
N LEU A 43 1.69 8.44 7.52
CA LEU A 43 1.39 7.20 6.83
C LEU A 43 0.01 6.72 7.27
N ARG A 44 -0.87 6.49 6.31
CA ARG A 44 -2.16 5.82 6.55
C ARG A 44 -2.02 4.32 6.41
N TYR A 45 -2.42 3.59 7.44
CA TYR A 45 -2.46 2.13 7.39
C TYR A 45 -3.64 1.67 6.55
N SER A 46 -3.37 1.25 5.32
CA SER A 46 -4.40 0.91 4.32
C SER A 46 -5.36 -0.19 4.77
N GLY A 47 -4.91 -1.13 5.62
CA GLY A 47 -5.73 -2.19 6.16
C GLY A 47 -6.91 -1.73 7.05
N MET A 48 -6.88 -0.47 7.55
CA MET A 48 -7.97 0.10 8.35
C MET A 48 -8.96 0.93 7.52
N VAL A 49 -8.66 1.24 6.27
CA VAL A 49 -9.52 2.07 5.40
C VAL A 49 -10.90 1.44 5.17
N PRO A 50 -11.03 0.13 4.87
CA PRO A 50 -12.35 -0.49 4.77
C PRO A 50 -13.19 -0.37 6.06
N GLY A 51 -12.55 -0.54 7.22
CA GLY A 51 -13.21 -0.38 8.52
C GLY A 51 -13.65 1.06 8.80
N TRP A 52 -12.84 2.06 8.38
CA TRP A 52 -13.25 3.46 8.45
C TRP A 52 -14.47 3.74 7.58
N LEU A 53 -14.50 3.30 6.32
CA LEU A 53 -15.65 3.46 5.43
C LEU A 53 -16.92 2.85 6.03
N ALA A 54 -16.81 1.68 6.65
CA ALA A 54 -17.93 1.00 7.31
C ALA A 54 -18.25 1.53 8.72
N GLY A 55 -17.64 2.64 9.16
CA GLY A 55 -17.90 3.26 10.46
C GLY A 55 -17.35 2.52 11.68
N GLN A 56 -16.46 1.56 11.47
CA GLN A 56 -15.82 0.76 12.54
C GLN A 56 -14.60 1.47 13.16
N HIS A 57 -14.07 2.48 12.48
CA HIS A 57 -12.92 3.29 12.87
C HIS A 57 -13.19 4.77 12.57
N ALA A 58 -12.65 5.67 13.38
CA ALA A 58 -12.64 7.10 13.05
C ALA A 58 -11.63 7.37 11.89
N GLN A 59 -11.85 8.44 11.13
CA GLN A 59 -10.97 8.82 10.01
C GLN A 59 -9.52 9.06 10.43
N GLY A 60 -9.29 9.57 11.63
CA GLY A 60 -7.96 9.79 12.20
C GLY A 60 -7.30 8.52 12.76
N GLU A 61 -8.05 7.43 12.94
CA GLU A 61 -7.43 6.15 13.34
C GLU A 61 -6.63 5.55 12.18
N GLY A 62 -5.58 4.82 12.49
CA GLY A 62 -4.71 4.20 11.48
C GLY A 62 -3.68 5.13 10.85
N LEU A 63 -3.39 6.27 11.49
CA LEU A 63 -2.33 7.20 11.10
C LEU A 63 -1.07 6.99 11.94
N VAL A 64 0.09 7.02 11.27
CA VAL A 64 1.41 7.06 11.90
C VAL A 64 2.05 8.40 11.56
N ASP A 65 2.39 9.22 12.54
CA ASP A 65 3.06 10.53 12.35
C ASP A 65 4.52 10.30 11.97
N LEU A 66 4.81 10.40 10.68
CA LEU A 66 6.16 10.22 10.11
C LEU A 66 7.11 11.33 10.53
N ALA A 67 6.62 12.57 10.62
CA ALA A 67 7.45 13.69 11.04
C ALA A 67 7.89 13.54 12.52
N ALA A 68 6.97 13.10 13.39
CA ALA A 68 7.30 12.81 14.78
C ALA A 68 8.25 11.61 14.91
N LEU A 69 8.05 10.55 14.15
CA LEU A 69 8.99 9.41 14.11
C LEU A 69 10.37 9.83 13.61
N ALA A 70 10.44 10.61 12.52
CA ALA A 70 11.69 11.13 11.98
C ALA A 70 12.44 11.97 13.02
N ALA A 71 11.77 12.90 13.66
CA ALA A 71 12.35 13.73 14.73
C ALA A 71 12.91 12.87 15.88
N ARG A 72 12.15 11.88 16.34
CA ARG A 72 12.59 10.94 17.40
C ARG A 72 13.75 10.05 16.96
N ALA A 73 13.85 9.75 15.66
CA ALA A 73 14.94 8.97 15.08
C ALA A 73 16.19 9.81 14.76
N GLY A 74 16.16 11.14 14.96
CA GLY A 74 17.23 12.05 14.55
C GLY A 74 17.36 12.16 13.02
N VAL A 75 16.24 12.08 12.31
CA VAL A 75 16.13 12.10 10.84
C VAL A 75 15.50 13.42 10.40
N ASP A 76 16.09 14.06 9.42
CA ASP A 76 15.54 15.28 8.81
C ASP A 76 14.30 14.91 7.98
N TRP A 77 13.16 15.50 8.25
CA TRP A 77 11.96 15.32 7.44
C TRP A 77 11.83 16.43 6.40
N VAL A 78 11.73 16.03 5.14
CA VAL A 78 11.50 16.91 3.99
C VAL A 78 10.16 16.56 3.37
N GLN A 79 9.24 17.52 3.33
CA GLN A 79 7.97 17.35 2.67
C GLN A 79 8.14 17.53 1.17
N GLY A 80 7.78 16.51 0.39
CA GLY A 80 7.87 16.54 -1.07
C GLY A 80 7.73 15.14 -1.66
N ARG A 81 7.49 15.10 -2.95
CA ARG A 81 7.38 13.87 -3.74
C ARG A 81 8.61 13.73 -4.62
N CYS A 82 9.20 12.54 -4.67
CA CYS A 82 10.19 12.19 -5.68
C CYS A 82 9.51 12.13 -7.06
N ILE A 83 10.06 12.85 -8.02
CA ILE A 83 9.62 12.84 -9.43
C ILE A 83 10.72 12.36 -10.39
N ALA A 84 11.98 12.33 -9.96
CA ALA A 84 13.09 11.77 -10.71
C ALA A 84 14.18 11.27 -9.75
N LEU A 85 14.89 10.22 -10.16
CA LEU A 85 16.05 9.64 -9.48
C LEU A 85 17.17 9.51 -10.49
N ASP A 86 18.34 10.05 -10.17
CA ASP A 86 19.60 9.81 -10.88
C ASP A 86 20.50 8.92 -9.99
N PRO A 87 20.56 7.60 -10.25
CA PRO A 87 21.38 6.70 -9.46
C PRO A 87 22.89 6.90 -9.69
N VAL A 88 23.30 7.37 -10.85
CA VAL A 88 24.72 7.63 -11.18
C VAL A 88 25.20 8.92 -10.54
N GLY A 89 24.44 10.01 -10.72
CA GLY A 89 24.70 11.32 -10.09
C GLY A 89 24.31 11.35 -8.61
N ARG A 90 23.71 10.28 -8.07
CA ARG A 90 23.27 10.14 -6.67
C ARG A 90 22.41 11.28 -6.19
N SER A 91 21.34 11.55 -6.91
CA SER A 91 20.41 12.61 -6.57
C SER A 91 18.95 12.24 -6.84
N VAL A 92 18.06 12.89 -6.11
CA VAL A 92 16.61 12.83 -6.31
C VAL A 92 16.10 14.23 -6.57
N THR A 93 15.23 14.39 -7.56
CA THR A 93 14.49 15.64 -7.81
C THR A 93 13.10 15.54 -7.21
N THR A 94 12.71 16.56 -6.47
CA THR A 94 11.37 16.65 -5.86
C THR A 94 10.38 17.37 -6.77
N ASP A 95 9.09 17.24 -6.48
CA ASP A 95 8.00 17.95 -7.15
C ASP A 95 8.08 19.49 -7.05
N SER A 96 8.84 20.03 -6.09
CA SER A 96 9.18 21.47 -6.01
C SER A 96 10.40 21.85 -6.84
N GLY A 97 11.07 20.92 -7.51
CA GLY A 97 12.31 21.14 -8.25
C GLY A 97 13.59 21.11 -7.38
N ALA A 98 13.47 20.88 -6.08
CA ALA A 98 14.66 20.75 -5.21
C ALA A 98 15.41 19.43 -5.51
N ILE A 99 16.76 19.51 -5.46
CA ILE A 99 17.64 18.36 -5.66
C ILE A 99 18.22 17.94 -4.31
N LEU A 100 18.04 16.67 -3.97
CA LEU A 100 18.57 16.05 -2.74
C LEU A 100 19.64 15.03 -3.14
N SER A 101 20.88 15.29 -2.76
CA SER A 101 22.00 14.37 -2.98
C SER A 101 22.10 13.33 -1.87
N PHE A 102 22.63 12.14 -2.20
CA PHE A 102 22.80 11.03 -1.26
C PHE A 102 24.06 10.21 -1.55
N ASP A 103 24.57 9.51 -0.54
CA ASP A 103 25.55 8.45 -0.69
C ASP A 103 24.88 7.07 -0.80
N CYS A 104 23.76 6.90 -0.11
CA CYS A 104 22.90 5.74 -0.16
C CYS A 104 21.43 6.18 -0.21
N ALA A 105 20.60 5.53 -1.00
CA ALA A 105 19.15 5.79 -1.02
C ALA A 105 18.35 4.52 -0.79
N SER A 106 17.18 4.68 -0.17
CA SER A 106 16.20 3.62 0.01
C SER A 106 14.83 4.09 -0.47
N LEU A 107 14.16 3.27 -1.28
CA LEU A 107 12.88 3.58 -1.89
C LEU A 107 11.77 2.78 -1.20
N ASP A 108 10.75 3.47 -0.68
CA ASP A 108 9.51 2.89 -0.13
C ASP A 108 8.33 3.86 -0.39
N SER A 109 8.26 4.33 -1.66
CA SER A 109 7.25 5.29 -2.13
C SER A 109 5.90 4.65 -2.45
N GLY A 110 5.84 3.31 -2.46
CA GLY A 110 4.68 2.57 -2.93
C GLY A 110 4.53 2.60 -4.45
N GLY A 111 3.42 2.06 -4.93
CA GLY A 111 3.02 2.12 -6.33
C GLY A 111 1.95 3.18 -6.57
N VAL A 112 1.62 3.39 -7.84
CA VAL A 112 0.57 4.32 -8.29
C VAL A 112 -0.67 3.57 -8.79
N GLY A 113 -1.80 4.27 -8.87
CA GLY A 113 -3.02 3.74 -9.48
C GLY A 113 -2.87 3.59 -10.99
N GLN A 114 -3.61 2.66 -11.57
CA GLN A 114 -3.62 2.41 -13.01
C GLN A 114 -5.04 2.38 -13.59
N GLY A 115 -6.00 2.94 -12.86
CA GLY A 115 -7.41 2.95 -13.25
C GLY A 115 -7.63 3.60 -14.60
N ALA A 116 -7.10 4.80 -14.82
CA ALA A 116 -7.23 5.52 -16.09
C ALA A 116 -6.59 4.76 -17.27
N ALA A 117 -5.46 4.11 -17.05
CA ALA A 117 -4.77 3.34 -18.08
C ALA A 117 -5.54 2.07 -18.49
N LEU A 118 -6.19 1.39 -17.52
CA LEU A 118 -6.86 0.12 -17.74
C LEU A 118 -8.36 0.25 -18.05
N LEU A 119 -9.03 1.24 -17.46
CA LEU A 119 -10.48 1.42 -17.61
C LEU A 119 -10.84 2.56 -18.56
N GLY A 120 -9.94 3.52 -18.79
CA GLY A 120 -10.20 4.79 -19.48
C GLY A 120 -10.42 5.95 -18.52
N ASN A 121 -10.34 7.18 -19.04
CA ASN A 121 -10.52 8.40 -18.25
C ASN A 121 -12.01 8.70 -18.01
N ASP A 122 -12.38 8.89 -16.76
CA ASP A 122 -13.73 9.29 -16.35
C ASP A 122 -13.66 10.11 -15.04
N PRO A 123 -14.39 11.21 -14.89
CA PRO A 123 -14.36 12.02 -13.66
C PRO A 123 -14.88 11.28 -12.41
N ARG A 124 -15.67 10.23 -12.58
CA ARG A 124 -16.17 9.36 -11.49
C ARG A 124 -15.16 8.30 -11.07
N LEU A 125 -14.08 8.11 -11.87
CA LEU A 125 -13.04 7.13 -11.58
C LEU A 125 -12.15 7.61 -10.43
N LEU A 126 -11.95 6.73 -9.46
CA LEU A 126 -11.08 6.98 -8.32
C LEU A 126 -10.15 5.78 -8.11
N ASP A 127 -8.86 6.02 -8.26
CA ASP A 127 -7.84 5.05 -7.90
C ASP A 127 -7.71 4.92 -6.38
N VAL A 128 -7.46 3.69 -5.91
CA VAL A 128 -7.18 3.43 -4.50
C VAL A 128 -5.79 3.93 -4.09
N ARG A 129 -4.88 4.09 -5.06
CA ARG A 129 -3.53 4.59 -4.81
C ARG A 129 -3.30 5.95 -5.48
N PRO A 130 -2.63 6.87 -4.77
CA PRO A 130 -2.16 6.77 -3.37
C PRO A 130 -3.32 6.80 -2.37
N ILE A 131 -3.20 6.01 -1.29
CA ILE A 131 -4.30 5.76 -0.34
C ILE A 131 -4.80 7.01 0.38
N GLU A 132 -3.92 7.97 0.66
CA GLU A 132 -4.33 9.23 1.30
C GLU A 132 -5.18 10.10 0.37
N GLY A 133 -4.85 10.15 -0.92
CA GLY A 133 -5.66 10.81 -1.95
C GLY A 133 -7.05 10.19 -2.08
N PHE A 134 -7.12 8.86 -2.05
CA PHE A 134 -8.38 8.11 -2.03
C PHE A 134 -9.24 8.50 -0.84
N VAL A 135 -8.67 8.46 0.38
CA VAL A 135 -9.41 8.79 1.61
C VAL A 135 -9.88 10.25 1.61
N LYS A 136 -9.02 11.21 1.23
CA LYS A 136 -9.39 12.62 1.12
C LYS A 136 -10.56 12.84 0.14
N ARG A 137 -10.52 12.14 -1.01
CA ARG A 137 -11.57 12.26 -2.04
C ARG A 137 -12.90 11.69 -1.56
N ILE A 138 -12.90 10.48 -0.99
CA ILE A 138 -14.12 9.85 -0.45
C ILE A 138 -14.71 10.69 0.70
N ALA A 139 -13.88 11.19 1.61
CA ALA A 139 -14.34 12.01 2.74
C ALA A 139 -14.98 13.36 2.32
N ALA A 140 -14.59 13.89 1.16
CA ALA A 140 -15.07 15.17 0.65
C ALA A 140 -16.31 15.08 -0.24
N MET A 141 -16.74 13.86 -0.62
CA MET A 141 -17.90 13.69 -1.51
C MET A 141 -19.14 13.26 -0.74
N PRO A 142 -20.34 13.61 -1.23
CA PRO A 142 -21.58 13.07 -0.68
C PRO A 142 -21.62 11.54 -0.86
N PRO A 143 -22.33 10.81 0.00
CA PRO A 143 -22.48 9.36 -0.16
C PRO A 143 -23.02 9.01 -1.54
N PRO A 144 -22.30 8.18 -2.32
CA PRO A 144 -22.76 7.75 -3.64
C PRO A 144 -23.94 6.79 -3.51
N ARG A 145 -24.86 6.79 -4.47
CA ARG A 145 -25.97 5.83 -4.53
C ARG A 145 -25.57 4.53 -5.19
N ARG A 146 -24.78 4.61 -6.27
CA ARG A 146 -24.32 3.45 -7.05
C ARG A 146 -22.81 3.49 -7.19
N VAL A 147 -22.17 2.38 -6.81
CA VAL A 147 -20.71 2.24 -6.84
C VAL A 147 -20.34 1.00 -7.63
N VAL A 148 -19.40 1.15 -8.55
CA VAL A 148 -18.72 0.01 -9.17
C VAL A 148 -17.30 -0.08 -8.62
N VAL A 149 -16.94 -1.25 -8.10
CA VAL A 149 -15.56 -1.57 -7.71
C VAL A 149 -14.98 -2.51 -8.75
N ALA A 150 -13.96 -2.06 -9.47
CA ALA A 150 -13.21 -2.88 -10.42
C ALA A 150 -11.98 -3.46 -9.72
N GLY A 151 -11.91 -4.79 -9.65
CA GLY A 151 -10.80 -5.53 -9.06
C GLY A 151 -11.22 -6.58 -8.05
N GLY A 152 -10.97 -7.86 -8.36
CA GLY A 152 -11.36 -9.03 -7.54
C GLY A 152 -10.38 -9.44 -6.45
N GLY A 153 -9.28 -8.69 -6.25
CA GLY A 153 -8.32 -8.94 -5.17
C GLY A 153 -8.87 -8.58 -3.79
N ALA A 154 -8.13 -8.91 -2.72
CA ALA A 154 -8.57 -8.67 -1.34
C ALA A 154 -8.97 -7.22 -1.06
N GLY A 155 -8.20 -6.25 -1.58
CA GLY A 155 -8.51 -4.82 -1.40
C GLY A 155 -9.83 -4.40 -2.07
N GLY A 156 -10.09 -4.86 -3.29
CA GLY A 156 -11.34 -4.57 -4.01
C GLY A 156 -12.54 -5.20 -3.32
N VAL A 157 -12.40 -6.44 -2.87
CA VAL A 157 -13.44 -7.15 -2.09
C VAL A 157 -13.77 -6.43 -0.80
N GLU A 158 -12.76 -6.04 -0.01
CA GLU A 158 -12.97 -5.27 1.24
C GLU A 158 -13.61 -3.92 0.98
N LEU A 159 -13.21 -3.22 -0.10
CA LEU A 159 -13.81 -1.94 -0.48
C LEU A 159 -15.26 -2.09 -0.93
N ALA A 160 -15.61 -3.15 -1.67
CA ALA A 160 -17.00 -3.43 -2.06
C ALA A 160 -17.89 -3.63 -0.82
N PHE A 161 -17.43 -4.44 0.14
CA PHE A 161 -18.14 -4.60 1.42
C PHE A 161 -18.23 -3.29 2.23
N ALA A 162 -17.13 -2.56 2.32
CA ALA A 162 -17.08 -1.32 3.07
C ALA A 162 -18.01 -0.25 2.49
N LEU A 163 -18.04 -0.11 1.16
CA LEU A 163 -18.93 0.85 0.47
C LEU A 163 -20.40 0.44 0.56
N ARG A 164 -20.69 -0.88 0.54
CA ARG A 164 -22.07 -1.37 0.80
C ARG A 164 -22.54 -1.02 2.21
N ASN A 165 -21.63 -0.92 3.17
CA ASN A 165 -21.89 -0.58 4.56
C ASN A 165 -21.39 0.83 4.91
N LEU A 166 -21.33 1.73 3.93
CA LEU A 166 -20.79 3.09 4.10
C LEU A 166 -21.49 3.83 5.24
N ALA A 167 -20.70 4.30 6.20
CA ALA A 167 -21.18 5.00 7.37
C ALA A 167 -21.91 6.30 6.98
N GLY A 168 -23.07 6.52 7.58
CA GLY A 168 -23.88 7.71 7.33
C GLY A 168 -24.63 7.74 6.00
N ALA A 169 -24.53 6.68 5.19
CA ALA A 169 -25.30 6.58 3.95
C ALA A 169 -26.71 6.01 4.21
N ASP A 170 -27.74 6.77 3.85
CA ASP A 170 -29.13 6.34 3.85
C ASP A 170 -29.82 6.90 2.58
N PRO A 171 -30.29 6.04 1.66
CA PRO A 171 -30.13 4.58 1.65
C PRO A 171 -28.69 4.13 1.44
N ARG A 172 -28.37 2.90 1.83
CA ARG A 172 -27.05 2.29 1.61
C ARG A 172 -26.76 2.16 0.11
N PRO A 173 -25.52 2.41 -0.34
CA PRO A 173 -25.15 2.32 -1.75
C PRO A 173 -25.44 0.94 -2.36
N GLU A 174 -25.91 0.93 -3.59
CA GLU A 174 -25.90 -0.25 -4.45
C GLU A 174 -24.47 -0.46 -4.95
N VAL A 175 -23.90 -1.64 -4.70
CA VAL A 175 -22.49 -1.93 -5.05
C VAL A 175 -22.43 -3.08 -6.03
N THR A 176 -21.64 -2.88 -7.08
CA THR A 176 -21.25 -3.89 -8.04
C THR A 176 -19.75 -4.14 -7.93
N LEU A 177 -19.32 -5.39 -7.79
CA LEU A 177 -17.94 -5.84 -7.85
C LEU A 177 -17.66 -6.51 -9.20
N ALA A 178 -16.76 -5.93 -10.00
CA ALA A 178 -16.28 -6.50 -11.24
C ALA A 178 -14.86 -7.05 -11.02
N THR A 179 -14.68 -8.37 -11.14
CA THR A 179 -13.43 -9.03 -10.72
C THR A 179 -12.43 -9.26 -11.84
N GLY A 180 -12.86 -9.10 -13.10
CA GLY A 180 -12.07 -9.47 -14.26
C GLY A 180 -11.95 -10.98 -14.48
N ALA A 181 -11.21 -11.37 -15.52
CA ALA A 181 -10.99 -12.77 -15.89
C ALA A 181 -10.27 -13.59 -14.79
N ALA A 182 -9.48 -12.96 -13.94
CA ALA A 182 -8.82 -13.61 -12.80
C ALA A 182 -9.81 -14.08 -11.71
N GLY A 183 -11.05 -13.57 -11.74
CA GLY A 183 -12.12 -13.93 -10.82
C GLY A 183 -11.99 -13.39 -9.42
N LEU A 184 -12.81 -13.92 -8.53
CA LEU A 184 -12.89 -13.51 -7.12
C LEU A 184 -11.71 -14.09 -6.34
N LEU A 185 -10.93 -13.23 -5.68
CA LEU A 185 -9.79 -13.58 -4.81
C LEU A 185 -8.81 -14.57 -5.45
N PRO A 186 -8.16 -14.20 -6.57
CA PRO A 186 -7.20 -15.08 -7.21
C PRO A 186 -6.08 -15.46 -6.23
N GLY A 187 -5.71 -16.74 -6.20
CA GLY A 187 -4.69 -17.26 -5.28
C GLY A 187 -5.17 -17.62 -3.88
N PHE A 188 -6.41 -17.32 -3.51
CA PHE A 188 -6.99 -17.75 -2.23
C PHE A 188 -7.60 -19.16 -2.33
N ALA A 189 -7.70 -19.85 -1.19
CA ALA A 189 -8.34 -21.17 -1.11
C ALA A 189 -9.83 -21.09 -1.51
N GLU A 190 -10.34 -22.16 -2.10
CA GLU A 190 -11.76 -22.26 -2.54
C GLU A 190 -12.74 -21.96 -1.40
N ALA A 191 -12.48 -22.47 -0.21
CA ALA A 191 -13.33 -22.20 0.96
C ALA A 191 -13.45 -20.70 1.27
N VAL A 192 -12.37 -19.92 1.13
CA VAL A 192 -12.37 -18.46 1.32
C VAL A 192 -13.19 -17.79 0.22
N ARG A 193 -12.98 -18.19 -1.05
CA ARG A 193 -13.73 -17.64 -2.20
C ARG A 193 -15.23 -17.88 -2.04
N SER A 194 -15.60 -19.10 -1.66
CA SER A 194 -17.00 -19.47 -1.41
C SER A 194 -17.63 -18.69 -0.26
N GLN A 195 -16.92 -18.50 0.86
CA GLN A 195 -17.39 -17.68 1.98
C GLN A 195 -17.59 -16.24 1.56
N VAL A 196 -16.65 -15.66 0.80
CA VAL A 196 -16.77 -14.28 0.29
C VAL A 196 -17.92 -14.16 -0.70
N ALA A 197 -18.09 -15.11 -1.64
CA ALA A 197 -19.22 -15.12 -2.58
C ALA A 197 -20.58 -15.17 -1.83
N THR A 198 -20.68 -16.02 -0.81
CA THR A 198 -21.86 -16.10 0.05
C THR A 198 -22.12 -14.79 0.79
N ALA A 199 -21.08 -14.12 1.29
CA ALA A 199 -21.20 -12.83 1.97
C ALA A 199 -21.61 -11.70 1.01
N LEU A 200 -21.11 -11.70 -0.25
CA LEU A 200 -21.54 -10.76 -1.29
C LEU A 200 -23.03 -10.89 -1.58
N VAL A 201 -23.53 -12.13 -1.80
CA VAL A 201 -24.95 -12.41 -2.00
C VAL A 201 -25.77 -11.98 -0.79
N ARG A 202 -25.35 -12.33 0.43
CA ARG A 202 -26.03 -11.96 1.67
C ARG A 202 -26.23 -10.44 1.82
N GLN A 203 -25.25 -9.66 1.31
CA GLN A 203 -25.28 -8.20 1.40
C GLN A 203 -25.86 -7.51 0.15
N GLY A 204 -26.31 -8.29 -0.85
CA GLY A 204 -26.86 -7.74 -2.09
C GLY A 204 -25.83 -6.99 -2.94
N ILE A 205 -24.57 -7.42 -2.91
CA ILE A 205 -23.50 -6.91 -3.78
C ILE A 205 -23.51 -7.72 -5.07
N ALA A 206 -23.73 -7.06 -6.22
CA ALA A 206 -23.69 -7.70 -7.52
C ALA A 206 -22.25 -8.09 -7.88
N LEU A 207 -22.05 -9.34 -8.36
CA LEU A 207 -20.75 -9.85 -8.75
C LEU A 207 -20.71 -10.13 -10.26
N HIS A 208 -19.74 -9.51 -10.94
CA HIS A 208 -19.46 -9.75 -12.36
C HIS A 208 -18.07 -10.35 -12.54
N LEU A 209 -17.99 -11.54 -13.13
CA LEU A 209 -16.74 -12.27 -13.37
C LEU A 209 -16.15 -11.95 -14.76
N ALA A 210 -16.15 -10.67 -15.14
CA ALA A 210 -15.64 -10.22 -16.42
C ALA A 210 -14.87 -8.90 -16.26
N ASP A 211 -13.97 -8.64 -17.20
CA ASP A 211 -13.19 -7.42 -17.20
C ASP A 211 -14.10 -6.20 -17.35
N ALA A 212 -13.84 -5.20 -16.49
CA ALA A 212 -14.51 -3.93 -16.52
C ALA A 212 -13.77 -2.98 -17.49
N ARG A 213 -14.52 -2.15 -18.24
CA ARG A 213 -14.00 -1.08 -19.08
C ARG A 213 -15.00 0.05 -19.17
N LEU A 214 -14.53 1.24 -19.47
CA LEU A 214 -15.36 2.40 -19.74
C LEU A 214 -15.49 2.62 -21.25
N GLU A 215 -16.71 2.60 -21.74
CA GLU A 215 -17.05 2.88 -23.14
C GLU A 215 -18.11 3.97 -23.21
N SER A 216 -17.78 5.09 -23.83
CA SER A 216 -18.70 6.25 -23.99
C SER A 216 -19.37 6.68 -22.68
N GLY A 217 -18.60 6.71 -21.58
CA GLY A 217 -19.06 7.09 -20.24
C GLY A 217 -19.93 6.03 -19.54
N ARG A 218 -20.03 4.82 -20.09
CA ARG A 218 -20.73 3.68 -19.49
C ARG A 218 -19.73 2.60 -19.03
N MET A 219 -19.98 2.05 -17.86
CA MET A 219 -19.21 0.92 -17.38
C MET A 219 -19.75 -0.36 -18.03
N MET A 220 -18.86 -1.09 -18.69
CA MET A 220 -19.13 -2.39 -19.30
C MET A 220 -18.41 -3.48 -18.50
N THR A 221 -19.04 -4.65 -18.39
CA THR A 221 -18.42 -5.89 -17.89
C THR A 221 -18.70 -7.02 -18.88
N GLY A 222 -17.67 -7.47 -19.58
CA GLY A 222 -17.85 -8.35 -20.74
C GLY A 222 -18.73 -7.68 -21.79
N ALA A 223 -19.86 -8.32 -22.17
CA ALA A 223 -20.85 -7.77 -23.09
C ALA A 223 -21.98 -6.98 -22.41
N SER A 224 -22.01 -6.94 -21.08
CA SER A 224 -23.10 -6.31 -20.31
C SER A 224 -22.77 -4.84 -19.98
N THR A 225 -23.73 -3.96 -20.20
CA THR A 225 -23.67 -2.58 -19.70
C THR A 225 -24.20 -2.55 -18.27
N LEU A 226 -23.42 -1.96 -17.37
CA LEU A 226 -23.89 -1.72 -15.99
C LEU A 226 -24.77 -0.47 -15.93
N GLU A 227 -25.65 -0.44 -14.93
CA GLU A 227 -26.37 0.78 -14.57
C GLU A 227 -25.38 1.93 -14.29
N PRO A 228 -25.74 3.19 -14.61
CA PRO A 228 -24.88 4.32 -14.35
C PRO A 228 -24.41 4.38 -12.89
N ALA A 229 -23.10 4.42 -12.67
CA ALA A 229 -22.50 4.58 -11.36
C ALA A 229 -22.19 6.05 -11.05
N ASP A 230 -22.35 6.45 -9.78
CA ASP A 230 -21.91 7.77 -9.29
C ASP A 230 -20.43 7.77 -8.97
N LEU A 231 -19.87 6.60 -8.64
CA LEU A 231 -18.48 6.39 -8.27
C LEU A 231 -17.95 5.08 -8.84
N ILE A 232 -16.76 5.12 -9.41
CA ILE A 232 -16.04 3.94 -9.93
C ILE A 232 -14.72 3.85 -9.17
N ILE A 233 -14.51 2.77 -8.43
CA ILE A 233 -13.29 2.51 -7.69
C ILE A 233 -12.39 1.56 -8.49
N ALA A 234 -11.19 2.00 -8.83
CA ALA A 234 -10.16 1.17 -9.47
C ALA A 234 -9.27 0.51 -8.38
N ALA A 235 -9.62 -0.72 -8.00
CA ALA A 235 -8.84 -1.57 -7.09
C ALA A 235 -8.02 -2.60 -7.88
N LEU A 236 -7.32 -2.15 -8.92
CA LEU A 236 -6.68 -2.96 -9.96
C LEU A 236 -5.22 -3.32 -9.66
N GLY A 237 -4.82 -3.21 -8.39
CA GLY A 237 -3.43 -3.34 -7.99
C GLY A 237 -2.67 -2.02 -8.11
N SER A 238 -1.35 -2.09 -8.23
CA SER A 238 -0.50 -0.92 -8.40
C SER A 238 0.41 -1.06 -9.61
N ALA A 239 0.68 0.06 -10.27
CA ALA A 239 1.76 0.19 -11.24
C ALA A 239 3.00 0.78 -10.56
N ALA A 240 4.17 0.56 -11.16
CA ALA A 240 5.38 1.25 -10.75
C ALA A 240 5.27 2.74 -11.11
N PRO A 241 5.78 3.66 -10.27
CA PRO A 241 5.91 5.06 -10.67
C PRO A 241 6.86 5.19 -11.89
N ASP A 242 6.50 6.02 -12.87
CA ASP A 242 7.26 6.18 -14.12
C ASP A 242 8.73 6.53 -13.88
N TRP A 243 9.02 7.40 -12.89
CA TRP A 243 10.37 7.81 -12.56
C TRP A 243 11.29 6.64 -12.15
N VAL A 244 10.74 5.48 -11.73
CA VAL A 244 11.54 4.28 -11.42
C VAL A 244 12.15 3.71 -12.69
N ARG A 245 11.35 3.55 -13.75
CA ARG A 245 11.82 3.08 -15.06
C ARG A 245 12.75 4.11 -15.72
N GLU A 246 12.41 5.37 -15.62
CA GLU A 246 13.15 6.49 -16.23
C GLU A 246 14.50 6.73 -15.54
N SER A 247 14.68 6.26 -14.31
CA SER A 247 15.94 6.42 -13.55
C SER A 247 17.12 5.63 -14.09
N GLY A 248 16.89 4.59 -14.91
CA GLY A 248 17.93 3.66 -15.35
C GLY A 248 18.26 2.56 -14.32
N LEU A 249 17.50 2.44 -13.25
CA LEU A 249 17.52 1.24 -12.40
C LEU A 249 17.11 0.01 -13.22
N ALA A 250 17.68 -1.16 -12.90
CA ALA A 250 17.11 -2.41 -13.39
C ALA A 250 15.69 -2.56 -12.83
N VAL A 251 14.74 -2.82 -13.73
CA VAL A 251 13.33 -3.00 -13.42
C VAL A 251 12.82 -4.33 -13.98
N ASP A 252 11.71 -4.82 -13.43
CA ASP A 252 10.99 -5.94 -14.02
C ASP A 252 10.18 -5.48 -15.27
N ASP A 253 9.50 -6.42 -15.93
CA ASP A 253 8.72 -6.16 -17.14
C ASP A 253 7.58 -5.15 -16.89
N THR A 254 7.17 -4.97 -15.64
CA THR A 254 6.10 -4.04 -15.21
C THR A 254 6.63 -2.72 -14.66
N GLY A 255 7.97 -2.55 -14.57
CA GLY A 255 8.63 -1.28 -14.23
C GLY A 255 8.99 -1.11 -12.77
N PHE A 256 8.79 -2.12 -11.92
CA PHE A 256 9.20 -2.07 -10.52
C PHE A 256 10.70 -2.29 -10.36
N ALA A 257 11.32 -1.57 -9.43
CA ALA A 257 12.76 -1.69 -9.18
C ALA A 257 13.15 -3.11 -8.76
N LEU A 258 14.04 -3.76 -9.51
CA LEU A 258 14.53 -5.11 -9.19
C LEU A 258 15.51 -5.06 -8.03
N VAL A 259 15.24 -5.87 -7.01
CA VAL A 259 16.07 -6.02 -5.80
C VAL A 259 16.39 -7.49 -5.52
N ASP A 260 17.52 -7.71 -4.85
CA ASP A 260 17.92 -9.01 -4.32
C ASP A 260 17.23 -9.35 -2.98
N GLU A 261 17.62 -10.44 -2.33
CA GLU A 261 17.09 -10.87 -1.03
C GLU A 261 17.45 -9.95 0.14
N HIS A 262 18.37 -9.02 -0.07
CA HIS A 262 18.77 -7.99 0.89
C HIS A 262 18.00 -6.67 0.70
N HIS A 263 17.06 -6.61 -0.25
CA HIS A 263 16.38 -5.40 -0.73
C HIS A 263 17.32 -4.39 -1.40
N ARG A 264 18.48 -4.83 -1.89
CA ARG A 264 19.46 -4.03 -2.62
C ARG A 264 19.18 -4.10 -4.11
N SER A 265 19.25 -2.96 -4.80
CA SER A 265 19.12 -2.92 -6.27
C SER A 265 20.15 -3.81 -6.94
N VAL A 266 19.71 -4.61 -7.92
CA VAL A 266 20.60 -5.50 -8.68
C VAL A 266 21.52 -4.75 -9.65
N SER A 267 21.21 -3.48 -9.96
CA SER A 267 22.02 -2.65 -10.85
C SER A 267 22.87 -1.60 -10.13
N HIS A 268 22.43 -1.09 -8.98
CA HIS A 268 23.08 0.02 -8.26
C HIS A 268 23.17 -0.29 -6.77
N GLY A 269 24.33 -0.76 -6.34
CA GLY A 269 24.55 -1.31 -5.01
C GLY A 269 24.41 -0.32 -3.83
N HIS A 270 24.26 0.97 -4.07
CA HIS A 270 23.99 2.00 -3.08
C HIS A 270 22.50 2.40 -3.02
N ILE A 271 21.63 1.68 -3.77
CA ILE A 271 20.21 1.87 -3.77
C ILE A 271 19.51 0.62 -3.23
N PHE A 272 18.56 0.83 -2.34
CA PHE A 272 17.69 -0.18 -1.77
C PHE A 272 16.23 0.14 -2.12
N ALA A 273 15.37 -0.88 -2.19
CA ALA A 273 13.95 -0.66 -2.36
C ALA A 273 13.12 -1.74 -1.65
N ALA A 274 11.99 -1.36 -1.08
CA ALA A 274 11.05 -2.26 -0.43
C ALA A 274 9.59 -1.81 -0.65
N GLY A 275 8.65 -2.69 -0.35
CA GLY A 275 7.21 -2.42 -0.57
C GLY A 275 6.84 -2.38 -2.05
N ASP A 276 5.72 -1.72 -2.36
CA ASP A 276 5.07 -1.77 -3.68
C ASP A 276 5.79 -0.94 -4.77
N VAL A 277 7.01 -0.48 -4.55
CA VAL A 277 7.88 0.16 -5.54
C VAL A 277 8.90 -0.82 -6.11
N SER A 278 9.04 -1.99 -5.50
CA SER A 278 10.08 -2.98 -5.80
C SER A 278 9.54 -4.35 -6.18
N ALA A 279 10.30 -5.07 -6.98
CA ALA A 279 10.10 -6.49 -7.30
C ALA A 279 11.36 -7.29 -6.96
N ARG A 280 11.19 -8.54 -6.53
CA ARG A 280 12.30 -9.45 -6.23
C ARG A 280 12.82 -10.09 -7.51
N ALA A 281 14.13 -10.05 -7.71
CA ALA A 281 14.77 -10.62 -8.89
C ALA A 281 14.79 -12.17 -8.88
N ASP A 282 14.77 -12.79 -7.66
CA ASP A 282 14.87 -14.24 -7.50
C ASP A 282 13.51 -14.97 -7.49
N ARG A 283 12.42 -14.25 -7.27
CA ARG A 283 11.05 -14.83 -7.19
C ARG A 283 9.96 -13.77 -7.31
N PRO A 284 8.80 -14.12 -7.87
CA PRO A 284 7.65 -13.21 -7.86
C PRO A 284 7.12 -13.03 -6.43
N LEU A 285 6.81 -11.78 -6.05
CA LEU A 285 6.11 -11.42 -4.83
C LEU A 285 4.91 -10.56 -5.18
N VAL A 286 3.77 -10.86 -4.55
CA VAL A 286 2.59 -10.01 -4.66
C VAL A 286 2.82 -8.70 -3.92
N HIS A 287 2.56 -7.57 -4.55
CA HIS A 287 2.60 -6.26 -3.90
C HIS A 287 1.52 -6.20 -2.82
N SER A 288 1.94 -6.17 -1.56
CA SER A 288 1.05 -6.11 -0.41
C SER A 288 1.74 -5.48 0.79
N GLY A 289 0.97 -4.75 1.60
CA GLY A 289 1.47 -4.15 2.85
C GLY A 289 2.08 -5.17 3.82
N VAL A 290 1.66 -6.44 3.76
CA VAL A 290 2.24 -7.52 4.58
C VAL A 290 3.72 -7.70 4.28
N HIS A 291 4.10 -7.77 2.99
CA HIS A 291 5.50 -7.91 2.59
C HIS A 291 6.32 -6.67 2.97
N ALA A 292 5.79 -5.46 2.79
CA ALA A 292 6.45 -4.23 3.19
C ALA A 292 6.72 -4.17 4.70
N VAL A 293 5.76 -4.58 5.53
CA VAL A 293 5.93 -4.64 7.00
C VAL A 293 7.05 -5.61 7.39
N PHE A 294 7.11 -6.80 6.80
CA PHE A 294 8.14 -7.79 7.12
C PHE A 294 9.50 -7.50 6.48
N ALA A 295 9.55 -6.77 5.38
CA ALA A 295 10.79 -6.31 4.75
C ALA A 295 11.51 -5.25 5.61
N GLY A 296 10.77 -4.41 6.34
CA GLY A 296 11.32 -3.28 7.07
C GLY A 296 12.46 -3.58 8.02
N PRO A 297 12.38 -4.58 8.92
CA PRO A 297 13.50 -4.95 9.79
C PRO A 297 14.74 -5.42 9.04
N VAL A 298 14.57 -6.15 7.92
CA VAL A 298 15.66 -6.59 7.05
C VAL A 298 16.33 -5.40 6.38
N LEU A 299 15.52 -4.50 5.84
CA LEU A 299 16.00 -3.25 5.23
C LEU A 299 16.78 -2.41 6.25
N ALA A 300 16.26 -2.22 7.46
CA ALA A 300 16.94 -1.46 8.52
C ALA A 300 18.31 -2.05 8.87
N ALA A 301 18.41 -3.37 9.01
CA ALA A 301 19.67 -4.05 9.29
C ALA A 301 20.69 -3.87 8.15
N ASN A 302 20.26 -4.01 6.90
CA ASN A 302 21.13 -3.90 5.73
C ASN A 302 21.58 -2.44 5.49
N LEU A 303 20.72 -1.47 5.71
CA LEU A 303 21.10 -0.05 5.66
C LEU A 303 22.17 0.27 6.71
N ARG A 304 22.06 -0.26 7.94
CA ARG A 304 23.12 -0.11 8.95
C ARG A 304 24.44 -0.69 8.49
N SER A 305 24.43 -1.92 7.94
CA SER A 305 25.64 -2.56 7.45
C SER A 305 26.34 -1.73 6.38
N VAL A 306 25.59 -1.30 5.35
CA VAL A 306 26.17 -0.53 4.24
C VAL A 306 26.68 0.84 4.67
N LEU A 307 25.99 1.50 5.60
CA LEU A 307 26.45 2.79 6.13
C LEU A 307 27.69 2.67 7.03
N ALA A 308 27.96 1.47 7.57
CA ALA A 308 29.18 1.11 8.27
C ALA A 308 30.27 0.52 7.34
N ASP A 309 30.10 0.64 6.01
CA ASP A 309 30.99 0.05 4.98
C ASP A 309 31.07 -1.48 5.03
N GLU A 310 30.04 -2.13 5.56
CA GLU A 310 29.90 -3.58 5.55
C GLU A 310 28.94 -4.06 4.45
N ALA A 311 29.09 -5.31 4.02
CA ALA A 311 28.14 -5.92 3.10
C ALA A 311 26.78 -6.16 3.80
N PRO A 312 25.64 -6.03 3.08
CA PRO A 312 24.34 -6.41 3.61
C PRO A 312 24.31 -7.92 3.86
N ARG A 313 23.77 -8.35 5.00
CA ARG A 313 23.75 -9.76 5.43
C ARG A 313 22.36 -10.27 5.77
N ALA A 314 21.42 -9.38 6.14
CA ALA A 314 20.07 -9.77 6.47
C ALA A 314 19.31 -10.11 5.19
N THR A 315 18.59 -11.24 5.20
CA THR A 315 17.83 -11.72 4.04
C THR A 315 16.34 -11.73 4.33
N TYR A 316 15.54 -11.31 3.35
CA TYR A 316 14.09 -11.39 3.45
C TYR A 316 13.58 -12.69 2.85
N HIS A 317 13.04 -13.54 3.69
CA HIS A 317 12.38 -14.77 3.31
C HIS A 317 10.87 -14.62 3.44
N PRO A 318 10.12 -14.48 2.32
CA PRO A 318 8.67 -14.42 2.34
C PRO A 318 8.07 -15.67 2.98
N ARG A 319 7.10 -15.50 3.85
CA ARG A 319 6.39 -16.64 4.45
C ARG A 319 5.59 -17.38 3.38
N ARG A 320 5.55 -18.72 3.45
CA ARG A 320 4.77 -19.56 2.54
C ARG A 320 3.28 -19.23 2.57
N HIS A 321 2.76 -18.85 3.73
CA HIS A 321 1.38 -18.43 3.95
C HIS A 321 1.34 -17.16 4.78
N SER A 322 0.54 -16.21 4.37
CA SER A 322 0.22 -14.99 5.10
C SER A 322 -1.20 -15.08 5.64
N LEU A 323 -1.42 -14.53 6.82
CA LEU A 323 -2.77 -14.36 7.37
C LEU A 323 -3.42 -13.16 6.69
N TYR A 324 -4.54 -13.39 6.01
CA TYR A 324 -5.43 -12.33 5.52
C TYR A 324 -6.71 -12.33 6.34
N LEU A 325 -7.18 -11.14 6.69
CA LEU A 325 -8.41 -10.91 7.44
C LEU A 325 -9.26 -9.93 6.62
N ILE A 326 -10.20 -10.46 5.83
CA ILE A 326 -11.05 -9.71 4.92
C ILE A 326 -12.25 -9.17 5.69
N ASN A 327 -12.31 -7.87 5.88
CA ASN A 327 -13.42 -7.20 6.56
C ASN A 327 -14.65 -7.17 5.66
N THR A 328 -15.77 -7.71 6.12
CA THR A 328 -17.04 -7.74 5.37
C THR A 328 -17.96 -6.54 5.65
N GLY A 329 -17.49 -5.56 6.43
CA GLY A 329 -18.21 -4.29 6.69
C GLY A 329 -19.43 -4.40 7.62
N ASP A 330 -20.03 -5.58 7.72
CA ASP A 330 -21.27 -5.88 8.49
C ASP A 330 -21.01 -6.39 9.92
N GLY A 331 -19.86 -6.04 10.51
CA GLY A 331 -19.48 -6.51 11.84
C GLY A 331 -18.80 -7.88 11.85
N ARG A 332 -18.39 -8.40 10.70
CA ARG A 332 -17.74 -9.71 10.52
C ARG A 332 -16.48 -9.55 9.68
N ALA A 333 -15.64 -10.60 9.70
CA ALA A 333 -14.51 -10.74 8.79
C ALA A 333 -14.32 -12.21 8.43
N ILE A 334 -13.63 -12.45 7.31
CA ILE A 334 -13.24 -13.78 6.83
C ILE A 334 -11.72 -13.88 6.94
N ALA A 335 -11.24 -14.88 7.71
CA ALA A 335 -9.83 -15.21 7.81
C ALA A 335 -9.42 -16.18 6.71
N SER A 336 -8.18 -16.01 6.21
CA SER A 336 -7.52 -16.93 5.30
C SER A 336 -6.09 -17.18 5.74
N TYR A 337 -5.73 -18.45 5.96
CA TYR A 337 -4.36 -18.86 6.22
C TYR A 337 -4.06 -20.21 5.55
N GLY A 338 -3.36 -20.16 4.44
CA GLY A 338 -3.15 -21.32 3.59
C GLY A 338 -4.49 -21.93 3.11
N ARG A 339 -4.82 -23.14 3.58
CA ARG A 339 -6.10 -23.81 3.25
C ARG A 339 -7.18 -23.60 4.31
N LEU A 340 -6.83 -22.98 5.43
CA LEU A 340 -7.75 -22.74 6.55
C LEU A 340 -8.53 -21.45 6.33
N SER A 341 -9.80 -21.46 6.71
CA SER A 341 -10.66 -20.27 6.72
C SER A 341 -11.57 -20.28 7.94
N ALA A 342 -11.97 -19.09 8.39
CA ALA A 342 -12.96 -18.88 9.43
C ALA A 342 -13.70 -17.57 9.16
N GLU A 343 -14.96 -17.47 9.55
CA GLU A 343 -15.76 -16.24 9.42
C GLU A 343 -16.42 -15.89 10.75
N GLY A 344 -16.54 -14.61 11.04
CA GLY A 344 -17.34 -14.14 12.18
C GLY A 344 -16.85 -12.85 12.82
N ALA A 345 -17.57 -12.45 13.88
CA ALA A 345 -17.22 -11.25 14.65
C ALA A 345 -15.89 -11.39 15.41
N LEU A 346 -15.55 -12.60 15.87
CA LEU A 346 -14.27 -12.85 16.52
C LEU A 346 -13.08 -12.67 15.57
N VAL A 347 -13.26 -13.01 14.28
CA VAL A 347 -12.24 -12.77 13.25
C VAL A 347 -12.07 -11.27 13.01
N LEU A 348 -13.15 -10.49 13.01
CA LEU A 348 -13.07 -9.04 12.94
C LEU A 348 -12.39 -8.44 14.17
N ALA A 349 -12.71 -8.93 15.37
CA ALA A 349 -12.05 -8.51 16.60
C ALA A 349 -10.54 -8.78 16.57
N LEU A 350 -10.13 -9.95 16.05
CA LEU A 350 -8.72 -10.27 15.81
C LEU A 350 -8.06 -9.30 14.82
N LYS A 351 -8.74 -8.98 13.70
CA LYS A 351 -8.26 -7.98 12.73
C LYS A 351 -8.02 -6.64 13.41
N HIS A 352 -9.02 -6.13 14.12
CA HIS A 352 -8.93 -4.84 14.82
C HIS A 352 -7.80 -4.85 15.87
N TRP A 353 -7.60 -5.96 16.59
CA TRP A 353 -6.54 -6.08 17.57
C TRP A 353 -5.15 -6.02 16.90
N ILE A 354 -4.94 -6.74 15.78
CA ILE A 354 -3.68 -6.72 15.02
C ILE A 354 -3.41 -5.32 14.49
N ASP A 355 -4.38 -4.71 13.81
CA ASP A 355 -4.26 -3.39 13.20
C ASP A 355 -3.94 -2.31 14.26
N LYS A 356 -4.73 -2.28 15.35
CA LYS A 356 -4.51 -1.33 16.46
C LYS A 356 -3.20 -1.57 17.19
N ARG A 357 -2.76 -2.83 17.35
CA ARG A 357 -1.46 -3.14 17.94
C ARG A 357 -0.31 -2.58 17.10
N TRP A 358 -0.39 -2.73 15.77
CA TRP A 358 0.61 -2.19 14.86
C TRP A 358 0.67 -0.66 14.94
N ILE A 359 -0.45 0.02 14.87
CA ILE A 359 -0.51 1.50 14.98
C ILE A 359 0.02 1.98 16.33
N ARG A 360 -0.45 1.40 17.45
CA ARG A 360 -0.02 1.80 18.80
C ARG A 360 1.48 1.67 19.02
N GLN A 361 2.11 0.66 18.41
CA GLN A 361 3.56 0.49 18.49
C GLN A 361 4.31 1.70 17.95
N TYR A 362 3.87 2.26 16.82
CA TYR A 362 4.52 3.41 16.20
C TYR A 362 4.06 4.74 16.81
N ALA A 363 2.80 4.87 17.19
CA ALA A 363 2.32 6.03 17.94
C ALA A 363 3.10 6.22 19.25
N LYS A 364 3.35 5.13 20.00
CA LYS A 364 4.19 5.16 21.20
C LYS A 364 5.63 5.60 20.91
N LEU A 365 6.22 5.13 19.80
CA LEU A 365 7.57 5.54 19.39
C LEU A 365 7.62 7.01 18.96
N ALA A 366 6.58 7.49 18.29
CA ALA A 366 6.44 8.90 17.90
C ALA A 366 6.18 9.83 19.10
N GLY A 367 5.74 9.29 20.26
CA GLY A 367 5.31 10.10 21.40
C GLY A 367 3.93 10.74 21.22
N THR A 368 3.08 10.14 20.40
CA THR A 368 1.71 10.61 20.05
C THR A 368 0.62 9.68 20.58
N ALA A 369 0.99 8.68 21.40
CA ALA A 369 0.06 7.71 22.01
C ALA A 369 -0.54 8.24 23.31
#